data_8ad8bf10b643bd78f251605d10d61b34
#
_entry.id   8ad8bf10b643bd78f251605d10d61b34
#
_cell.length_a   1.000
_cell.length_b   1.000
_cell.length_c   1.000
_cell.angle_alpha   90.00
_cell.angle_beta   90.00
_cell.angle_gamma   90.00
#
_symmetry.space_group_name_H-M   'P 1'
#
loop_
_entity.id
_entity.type
_entity.pdbx_description
1 polymer ?
#
loop_
_entity_poly.entity_id
_entity_poly.type
_entity_poly.pdbx_seq_one_letter_code
_entity_poly.pdbx_strand_id
1 'polypeptide(L)'
;MKRFGLIAAMVTLIAITLLPASAELPRAGQVMLAILAFAVIVWMTEALDYAVSAVVIGALMVFLLAYSPDPAKPLISGFGPDMGTGAALGLALSGFSNSAVALVAAACFIAAAMTATGLDRRIALFVLSKVDAKTSHIVIGAMGVGFLLSFIVPSTTARVACLVPIMMGFILAFKVDKRSRFAGLLVITAAQTASVWNVGIKTAAAQNMVAIGFIEKQFQTTNTITWAEWFVAGAPFSALLSVALYFIMTRMMRPEMKEIAGGKAAIAEQVEQLGSMTPKEWKLLVIVLTLLGFWATEKVLHNFDTSSTTIAAIALMLLPRMGVMDWKQSQKGFPWGTVVLFAVGISIGTALLKTNAAGWLANVIVLNLGLQQASAFVILMLLSLFLIIIHLGFASATALASTMIPIIISVLLAVQAGGAAINVVGMTMLLQFVVSFGFILPVNAPQNMIAYGTGTFDARDFVRTGLVITLAAFTLLVVFSLTYWPWMGYMTR
;
A
#
# COMPACT_ATOMS: atom_id res chain seq x y z
N MET A 1 -23.52 1.69 -11.54
CA MET A 1 -22.22 1.02 -11.73
C MET A 1 -22.07 -0.23 -10.86
N LYS A 2 -22.29 -0.20 -9.54
CA LYS A 2 -22.10 -1.38 -8.65
C LYS A 2 -22.85 -2.65 -9.07
N ARG A 3 -24.12 -2.58 -9.44
CA ARG A 3 -24.89 -3.76 -9.90
C ARG A 3 -24.35 -4.37 -11.20
N PHE A 4 -23.94 -3.54 -12.16
CA PHE A 4 -23.32 -4.01 -13.40
C PHE A 4 -21.94 -4.66 -13.15
N GLY A 5 -21.16 -4.12 -12.22
CA GLY A 5 -19.88 -4.69 -11.84
C GLY A 5 -20.02 -6.10 -11.28
N LEU A 6 -20.99 -6.33 -10.39
CA LEU A 6 -21.22 -7.66 -9.83
C LEU A 6 -21.69 -8.67 -10.89
N ILE A 7 -22.61 -8.26 -11.78
CA ILE A 7 -23.06 -9.10 -12.89
C ILE A 7 -21.91 -9.43 -13.83
N ALA A 8 -21.10 -8.44 -14.20
CA ALA A 8 -19.92 -8.66 -15.05
C ALA A 8 -18.91 -9.63 -14.39
N ALA A 9 -18.66 -9.46 -13.09
CA ALA A 9 -17.77 -10.35 -12.33
C ALA A 9 -18.29 -11.81 -12.33
N MET A 10 -19.58 -12.00 -12.07
CA MET A 10 -20.20 -13.34 -12.09
C MET A 10 -20.19 -13.98 -13.48
N VAL A 11 -20.53 -13.21 -14.51
CA VAL A 11 -20.52 -13.70 -15.91
C VAL A 11 -19.09 -14.10 -16.30
N THR A 12 -18.08 -13.28 -15.95
CA THR A 12 -16.68 -13.58 -16.25
C THR A 12 -16.20 -14.81 -15.49
N LEU A 13 -16.54 -14.95 -14.20
CA LEU A 13 -16.24 -16.14 -13.40
C LEU A 13 -16.80 -17.41 -14.06
N ILE A 14 -18.09 -17.40 -14.41
CA ILE A 14 -18.77 -18.53 -15.05
C ILE A 14 -18.16 -18.82 -16.42
N ALA A 15 -17.98 -17.80 -17.25
CA ALA A 15 -17.44 -17.93 -18.60
C ALA A 15 -16.05 -18.61 -18.58
N ILE A 16 -15.12 -18.10 -17.76
CA ILE A 16 -13.77 -18.67 -17.66
C ILE A 16 -13.82 -20.09 -17.09
N THR A 17 -14.67 -20.33 -16.09
CA THR A 17 -14.80 -21.67 -15.47
C THR A 17 -15.38 -22.70 -16.46
N LEU A 18 -16.25 -22.30 -17.39
CA LEU A 18 -16.85 -23.19 -18.38
C LEU A 18 -16.00 -23.39 -19.66
N LEU A 19 -14.92 -22.62 -19.85
CA LEU A 19 -14.01 -22.84 -20.96
C LEU A 19 -13.41 -24.28 -20.91
N PRO A 20 -13.14 -24.91 -22.05
CA PRO A 20 -12.46 -26.20 -22.08
C PRO A 20 -11.08 -26.08 -21.43
N ALA A 21 -10.68 -27.11 -20.68
CA ALA A 21 -9.35 -27.13 -20.04
C ALA A 21 -8.25 -27.11 -21.12
N SER A 22 -7.23 -26.30 -20.91
CA SER A 22 -6.03 -26.26 -21.75
C SER A 22 -5.04 -27.32 -21.26
N ALA A 23 -4.28 -27.91 -22.16
CA ALA A 23 -3.19 -28.82 -21.81
C ALA A 23 -2.09 -28.14 -20.99
N GLU A 24 -1.92 -26.82 -21.15
CA GLU A 24 -0.89 -26.03 -20.49
C GLU A 24 -1.34 -25.44 -19.15
N LEU A 25 -2.66 -25.36 -18.92
CA LEU A 25 -3.24 -24.77 -17.71
C LEU A 25 -4.08 -25.81 -16.96
N PRO A 26 -3.63 -26.30 -15.79
CA PRO A 26 -4.43 -27.22 -14.97
C PRO A 26 -5.81 -26.65 -14.64
N ARG A 27 -6.82 -27.50 -14.50
CA ARG A 27 -8.19 -27.07 -14.16
C ARG A 27 -8.26 -26.19 -12.92
N ALA A 28 -7.51 -26.54 -11.86
CA ALA A 28 -7.42 -25.72 -10.65
C ALA A 28 -6.83 -24.32 -10.96
N GLY A 29 -5.88 -24.24 -11.88
CA GLY A 29 -5.32 -22.97 -12.35
C GLY A 29 -6.34 -22.12 -13.12
N GLN A 30 -7.13 -22.75 -14.00
CA GLN A 30 -8.19 -22.06 -14.73
C GLN A 30 -9.26 -21.50 -13.79
N VAL A 31 -9.68 -22.29 -12.79
CA VAL A 31 -10.60 -21.84 -11.73
C VAL A 31 -10.02 -20.67 -10.95
N MET A 32 -8.73 -20.71 -10.61
CA MET A 32 -8.08 -19.59 -9.91
C MET A 32 -8.00 -18.33 -10.77
N LEU A 33 -7.78 -18.45 -12.10
CA LEU A 33 -7.85 -17.28 -12.99
C LEU A 33 -9.26 -16.71 -13.08
N ALA A 34 -10.29 -17.56 -13.05
CA ALA A 34 -11.68 -17.13 -13.02
C ALA A 34 -11.99 -16.35 -11.72
N ILE A 35 -11.51 -16.86 -10.57
CA ILE A 35 -11.66 -16.18 -9.27
C ILE A 35 -10.85 -14.88 -9.24
N LEU A 36 -9.64 -14.85 -9.80
CA LEU A 36 -8.84 -13.63 -9.93
C LEU A 36 -9.58 -12.58 -10.77
N ALA A 37 -10.12 -12.94 -11.92
CA ALA A 37 -10.88 -12.03 -12.77
C ALA A 37 -12.12 -11.49 -12.05
N PHE A 38 -12.84 -12.35 -11.32
CA PHE A 38 -13.94 -11.92 -10.44
C PHE A 38 -13.47 -10.89 -9.42
N ALA A 39 -12.38 -11.19 -8.70
CA ALA A 39 -11.83 -10.30 -7.67
C ALA A 39 -11.43 -8.93 -8.26
N VAL A 40 -10.73 -8.92 -9.39
CA VAL A 40 -10.32 -7.68 -10.09
C VAL A 40 -11.53 -6.85 -10.47
N ILE A 41 -12.55 -7.44 -11.11
CA ILE A 41 -13.75 -6.71 -11.54
C ILE A 41 -14.50 -6.15 -10.33
N VAL A 42 -14.69 -6.94 -9.27
CA VAL A 42 -15.38 -6.49 -8.05
C VAL A 42 -14.62 -5.35 -7.38
N TRP A 43 -13.29 -5.42 -7.31
CA TRP A 43 -12.48 -4.37 -6.69
C TRP A 43 -12.34 -3.11 -7.53
N MET A 44 -12.29 -3.23 -8.86
CA MET A 44 -12.28 -2.09 -9.77
C MET A 44 -13.62 -1.35 -9.81
N THR A 45 -14.73 -2.07 -9.72
CA THR A 45 -16.08 -1.50 -9.81
C THR A 45 -16.67 -1.11 -8.46
N GLU A 46 -15.97 -1.46 -7.36
CA GLU A 46 -16.49 -1.36 -5.98
C GLU A 46 -17.90 -1.98 -5.85
N ALA A 47 -18.13 -3.07 -6.59
CA ALA A 47 -19.42 -3.75 -6.62
C ALA A 47 -19.84 -4.30 -5.25
N LEU A 48 -18.86 -4.71 -4.45
CA LEU A 48 -19.00 -5.13 -3.07
C LEU A 48 -18.03 -4.32 -2.19
N ASP A 49 -18.38 -4.18 -0.92
CA ASP A 49 -17.42 -3.71 0.09
C ASP A 49 -16.18 -4.62 0.11
N TYR A 50 -14.99 -4.05 0.35
CA TYR A 50 -13.74 -4.81 0.31
C TYR A 50 -13.71 -6.01 1.28
N ALA A 51 -14.27 -5.86 2.49
CA ALA A 51 -14.35 -6.94 3.46
C ALA A 51 -15.29 -8.04 2.98
N VAL A 52 -16.47 -7.65 2.48
CA VAL A 52 -17.48 -8.58 1.93
C VAL A 52 -16.91 -9.32 0.73
N SER A 53 -16.26 -8.60 -0.20
CA SER A 53 -15.65 -9.20 -1.38
C SER A 53 -14.59 -10.25 -0.99
N ALA A 54 -13.77 -9.96 0.01
CA ALA A 54 -12.76 -10.90 0.49
C ALA A 54 -13.39 -12.20 1.02
N VAL A 55 -14.45 -12.10 1.81
CA VAL A 55 -15.17 -13.29 2.32
C VAL A 55 -15.79 -14.08 1.16
N VAL A 56 -16.41 -13.41 0.19
CA VAL A 56 -17.00 -14.05 -1.00
C VAL A 56 -15.92 -14.76 -1.82
N ILE A 57 -14.79 -14.11 -2.06
CA ILE A 57 -13.65 -14.70 -2.78
C ILE A 57 -13.11 -15.92 -2.04
N GLY A 58 -12.95 -15.84 -0.71
CA GLY A 58 -12.56 -16.97 0.11
C GLY A 58 -13.51 -18.17 -0.05
N ALA A 59 -14.82 -17.90 -0.03
CA ALA A 59 -15.83 -18.93 -0.28
C ALA A 59 -15.75 -19.52 -1.69
N LEU A 60 -15.59 -18.69 -2.72
CA LEU A 60 -15.39 -19.15 -4.10
C LEU A 60 -14.14 -20.04 -4.22
N MET A 61 -13.04 -19.67 -3.56
CA MET A 61 -11.84 -20.51 -3.51
C MET A 61 -12.15 -21.89 -2.91
N VAL A 62 -12.86 -21.93 -1.79
CA VAL A 62 -13.20 -23.19 -1.12
C VAL A 62 -14.05 -24.09 -2.03
N PHE A 63 -15.16 -23.57 -2.53
CA PHE A 63 -16.13 -24.39 -3.22
C PHE A 63 -15.75 -24.72 -4.67
N LEU A 64 -15.13 -23.81 -5.40
CA LEU A 64 -14.77 -24.08 -6.79
C LEU A 64 -13.47 -24.89 -6.93
N LEU A 65 -12.48 -24.69 -6.03
CA LEU A 65 -11.27 -25.50 -6.03
C LEU A 65 -11.51 -26.91 -5.49
N ALA A 66 -12.48 -27.10 -4.58
CA ALA A 66 -12.78 -28.41 -4.01
C ALA A 66 -13.09 -29.47 -5.07
N TYR A 67 -13.70 -29.05 -6.17
CA TYR A 67 -14.05 -29.92 -7.33
C TYR A 67 -13.03 -29.85 -8.46
N SER A 68 -11.85 -29.34 -8.19
CA SER A 68 -10.75 -29.33 -9.14
C SER A 68 -9.70 -30.37 -8.76
N PRO A 69 -9.01 -31.02 -9.72
CA PRO A 69 -7.91 -31.94 -9.42
C PRO A 69 -6.87 -31.27 -8.53
N ASP A 70 -6.40 -32.00 -7.52
CA ASP A 70 -5.38 -31.54 -6.59
C ASP A 70 -4.02 -31.43 -7.30
N PRO A 71 -3.45 -30.24 -7.49
CA PRO A 71 -2.18 -30.07 -8.18
C PRO A 71 -0.99 -30.70 -7.44
N ALA A 72 -1.16 -31.03 -6.16
CA ALA A 72 -0.13 -31.70 -5.35
C ALA A 72 -0.14 -33.22 -5.52
N LYS A 73 -1.14 -33.80 -6.21
CA LYS A 73 -1.29 -35.23 -6.39
C LYS A 73 -1.12 -35.62 -7.85
N PRO A 74 -0.47 -36.78 -8.14
CA PRO A 74 -0.26 -37.22 -9.52
C PRO A 74 -1.60 -37.51 -10.20
N LEU A 75 -1.70 -37.13 -11.48
CA LEU A 75 -2.81 -37.51 -12.33
C LEU A 75 -2.67 -39.01 -12.72
N ILE A 76 -3.70 -39.80 -12.45
CA ILE A 76 -3.78 -41.19 -12.87
C ILE A 76 -4.72 -41.23 -14.10
N SER A 77 -4.20 -41.62 -15.26
CA SER A 77 -4.97 -41.67 -16.51
C SER A 77 -5.65 -40.36 -16.93
N GLY A 78 -5.00 -39.20 -16.62
CA GLY A 78 -5.53 -37.89 -16.94
C GLY A 78 -6.53 -37.32 -15.91
N PHE A 79 -6.91 -38.12 -14.90
CA PHE A 79 -7.77 -37.69 -13.80
C PHE A 79 -7.00 -37.75 -12.47
N GLY A 80 -7.00 -36.66 -11.73
CA GLY A 80 -6.50 -36.62 -10.36
C GLY A 80 -7.65 -36.64 -9.36
N PRO A 81 -7.40 -37.05 -8.13
CA PRO A 81 -8.39 -36.90 -7.07
C PRO A 81 -8.66 -35.41 -6.86
N ASP A 82 -9.93 -35.05 -6.65
CA ASP A 82 -10.32 -33.69 -6.33
C ASP A 82 -9.62 -33.20 -5.05
N MET A 83 -9.38 -31.89 -4.98
CA MET A 83 -8.74 -31.27 -3.82
C MET A 83 -9.57 -31.49 -2.54
N GLY A 84 -10.88 -31.43 -2.67
CA GLY A 84 -11.81 -31.47 -1.54
C GLY A 84 -11.88 -30.17 -0.75
N THR A 85 -12.98 -29.96 -0.05
CA THR A 85 -13.25 -28.71 0.68
C THR A 85 -12.23 -28.42 1.78
N GLY A 86 -11.69 -29.45 2.44
CA GLY A 86 -10.70 -29.28 3.51
C GLY A 86 -9.39 -28.69 3.02
N ALA A 87 -8.82 -29.22 1.95
CA ALA A 87 -7.57 -28.69 1.35
C ALA A 87 -7.81 -27.34 0.70
N ALA A 88 -8.93 -27.14 0.00
CA ALA A 88 -9.33 -25.87 -0.57
C ALA A 88 -9.52 -24.78 0.50
N LEU A 89 -10.11 -25.12 1.66
CA LEU A 89 -10.23 -24.21 2.80
C LEU A 89 -8.85 -23.85 3.37
N GLY A 90 -7.95 -24.82 3.52
CA GLY A 90 -6.57 -24.57 3.95
C GLY A 90 -5.86 -23.60 3.00
N LEU A 91 -6.09 -23.70 1.69
CA LEU A 91 -5.55 -22.80 0.70
C LEU A 91 -6.18 -21.40 0.78
N ALA A 92 -7.51 -21.32 0.91
CA ALA A 92 -8.24 -20.06 1.05
C ALA A 92 -7.87 -19.29 2.33
N LEU A 93 -7.48 -19.98 3.40
CA LEU A 93 -7.03 -19.38 4.66
C LEU A 93 -5.51 -19.23 4.77
N SER A 94 -4.73 -19.66 3.78
CA SER A 94 -3.26 -19.69 3.83
C SER A 94 -2.62 -18.31 4.05
N GLY A 95 -3.31 -17.23 3.68
CA GLY A 95 -2.84 -15.87 3.91
C GLY A 95 -2.97 -15.42 5.36
N PHE A 96 -3.93 -15.97 6.13
CA PHE A 96 -4.16 -15.54 7.51
C PHE A 96 -2.99 -15.90 8.45
N SER A 97 -2.19 -16.89 8.12
CA SER A 97 -0.98 -17.27 8.85
C SER A 97 0.30 -16.59 8.35
N ASN A 98 0.18 -15.63 7.42
CA ASN A 98 1.34 -14.93 6.85
C ASN A 98 1.85 -13.82 7.79
N SER A 99 3.18 -13.71 7.96
CA SER A 99 3.86 -12.67 8.77
C SER A 99 3.46 -11.26 8.37
N ALA A 100 3.28 -11.01 7.07
CA ALA A 100 2.86 -9.71 6.57
C ALA A 100 1.43 -9.33 7.02
N VAL A 101 0.51 -10.28 7.12
CA VAL A 101 -0.85 -10.03 7.65
C VAL A 101 -0.80 -9.69 9.13
N ALA A 102 0.03 -10.42 9.90
CA ALA A 102 0.26 -10.12 11.30
C ALA A 102 0.85 -8.70 11.47
N LEU A 103 1.82 -8.33 10.63
CA LEU A 103 2.42 -6.99 10.65
C LEU A 103 1.41 -5.89 10.28
N VAL A 104 0.53 -6.13 9.31
CA VAL A 104 -0.53 -5.16 8.95
C VAL A 104 -1.54 -5.00 10.07
N ALA A 105 -2.00 -6.10 10.68
CA ALA A 105 -2.87 -6.04 11.84
C ALA A 105 -2.19 -5.26 12.98
N ALA A 106 -0.93 -5.57 13.22
CA ALA A 106 -0.09 -4.87 14.18
C ALA A 106 0.01 -3.36 13.88
N ALA A 107 0.24 -3.01 12.65
CA ALA A 107 0.27 -1.61 12.19
C ALA A 107 -1.05 -0.87 12.47
N CYS A 108 -2.19 -1.55 12.30
CA CYS A 108 -3.50 -1.00 12.63
C CYS A 108 -3.67 -0.74 14.14
N PHE A 109 -3.08 -1.58 15.01
CA PHE A 109 -3.06 -1.34 16.44
C PHE A 109 -2.21 -0.12 16.81
N ILE A 110 -1.05 0.08 16.18
CA ILE A 110 -0.23 1.29 16.38
C ILE A 110 -1.03 2.53 15.96
N ALA A 111 -1.68 2.50 14.80
CA ALA A 111 -2.50 3.61 14.33
C ALA A 111 -3.67 3.90 15.32
N ALA A 112 -4.31 2.86 15.86
CA ALA A 112 -5.35 3.02 16.88
C ALA A 112 -4.79 3.65 18.18
N ALA A 113 -3.60 3.23 18.62
CA ALA A 113 -2.93 3.81 19.79
C ALA A 113 -2.56 5.29 19.57
N MET A 114 -2.07 5.65 18.39
CA MET A 114 -1.76 7.04 18.02
C MET A 114 -3.01 7.92 18.12
N THR A 115 -4.12 7.48 17.53
CA THR A 115 -5.40 8.20 17.59
C THR A 115 -5.99 8.24 18.99
N ALA A 116 -5.92 7.13 19.74
CA ALA A 116 -6.47 7.04 21.09
C ALA A 116 -5.72 7.93 22.12
N THR A 117 -4.43 8.14 21.92
CA THR A 117 -3.60 9.00 22.76
C THR A 117 -3.57 10.45 22.28
N GLY A 118 -3.82 10.71 20.98
CA GLY A 118 -3.67 12.03 20.35
C GLY A 118 -2.22 12.40 20.04
N LEU A 119 -1.28 11.46 20.13
CA LEU A 119 0.15 11.70 19.89
C LEU A 119 0.42 12.13 18.45
N ASP A 120 -0.31 11.59 17.49
CA ASP A 120 -0.26 11.98 16.06
C ASP A 120 -0.59 13.47 15.87
N ARG A 121 -1.68 13.94 16.49
CA ARG A 121 -2.06 15.36 16.48
C ARG A 121 -1.02 16.24 17.16
N ARG A 122 -0.45 15.80 18.29
CA ARG A 122 0.60 16.53 18.99
C ARG A 122 1.85 16.70 18.15
N ILE A 123 2.32 15.61 17.49
CA ILE A 123 3.46 15.64 16.59
C ILE A 123 3.21 16.61 15.43
N ALA A 124 2.01 16.54 14.83
CA ALA A 124 1.64 17.42 13.73
C ALA A 124 1.67 18.89 14.14
N LEU A 125 1.03 19.24 15.26
CA LEU A 125 1.01 20.62 15.76
C LEU A 125 2.38 21.11 16.23
N PHE A 126 3.20 20.23 16.83
CA PHE A 126 4.57 20.55 17.19
C PHE A 126 5.40 20.96 15.96
N VAL A 127 5.35 20.18 14.89
CA VAL A 127 6.07 20.50 13.64
C VAL A 127 5.57 21.82 13.06
N LEU A 128 4.26 22.02 12.99
CA LEU A 128 3.66 23.21 12.43
C LEU A 128 3.92 24.46 13.28
N SER A 129 4.10 24.33 14.60
CA SER A 129 4.46 25.44 15.49
C SER A 129 5.86 26.00 15.23
N LYS A 130 6.72 25.23 14.56
CA LYS A 130 8.09 25.68 14.19
C LYS A 130 8.14 26.40 12.85
N VAL A 131 7.00 26.52 12.17
CA VAL A 131 6.90 27.09 10.83
C VAL A 131 6.36 28.50 10.89
N ASP A 132 6.86 29.37 10.01
CA ASP A 132 6.36 30.75 9.89
C ASP A 132 5.00 30.81 9.19
N ALA A 133 4.28 31.91 9.37
CA ALA A 133 2.96 32.16 8.76
C ALA A 133 2.99 32.37 7.24
N LYS A 134 4.14 32.23 6.58
CA LYS A 134 4.23 32.27 5.12
C LYS A 134 3.58 31.01 4.53
N THR A 135 2.77 31.18 3.51
CA THR A 135 2.06 30.08 2.84
C THR A 135 3.00 28.95 2.42
N SER A 136 4.15 29.28 1.83
CA SER A 136 5.15 28.29 1.42
C SER A 136 5.69 27.47 2.60
N HIS A 137 5.91 28.11 3.76
CA HIS A 137 6.42 27.43 4.95
C HIS A 137 5.35 26.51 5.55
N ILE A 138 4.07 26.94 5.55
CA ILE A 138 2.95 26.09 6.01
C ILE A 138 2.83 24.83 5.15
N VAL A 139 2.96 24.96 3.82
CA VAL A 139 2.96 23.81 2.90
C VAL A 139 4.13 22.87 3.22
N ILE A 140 5.35 23.41 3.39
CA ILE A 140 6.53 22.60 3.79
C ILE A 140 6.30 21.94 5.15
N GLY A 141 5.72 22.66 6.10
CA GLY A 141 5.36 22.12 7.41
C GLY A 141 4.38 20.94 7.31
N ALA A 142 3.33 21.08 6.51
CA ALA A 142 2.38 19.99 6.25
C ALA A 142 3.07 18.76 5.61
N MET A 143 3.98 18.99 4.67
CA MET A 143 4.81 17.94 4.07
C MET A 143 5.72 17.28 5.12
N GLY A 144 6.35 18.09 5.99
CA GLY A 144 7.18 17.61 7.09
C GLY A 144 6.41 16.74 8.07
N VAL A 145 5.17 17.12 8.41
CA VAL A 145 4.27 16.28 9.21
C VAL A 145 3.98 14.95 8.51
N GLY A 146 3.59 15.00 7.23
CA GLY A 146 3.33 13.79 6.44
C GLY A 146 4.53 12.85 6.40
N PHE A 147 5.73 13.39 6.25
CA PHE A 147 7.00 12.66 6.32
C PHE A 147 7.20 12.00 7.68
N LEU A 148 7.17 12.77 8.77
CA LEU A 148 7.44 12.26 10.12
C LEU A 148 6.40 11.23 10.57
N LEU A 149 5.13 11.46 10.29
CA LEU A 149 4.09 10.50 10.59
C LEU A 149 4.25 9.18 9.79
N SER A 150 4.93 9.20 8.66
CA SER A 150 5.17 7.99 7.86
C SER A 150 6.10 6.99 8.55
N PHE A 151 6.95 7.43 9.46
CA PHE A 151 7.79 6.53 10.28
C PHE A 151 7.00 5.84 11.39
N ILE A 152 5.96 6.50 11.90
CA ILE A 152 5.34 6.14 13.18
C ILE A 152 3.92 5.63 13.00
N VAL A 153 3.20 6.09 11.97
CA VAL A 153 1.82 5.70 11.68
C VAL A 153 1.78 4.84 10.41
N PRO A 154 1.76 3.51 10.53
CA PRO A 154 1.87 2.60 9.39
C PRO A 154 0.53 2.43 8.64
N SER A 155 -0.18 3.52 8.45
CA SER A 155 -1.43 3.59 7.69
C SER A 155 -1.56 4.96 7.02
N THR A 156 -1.50 4.99 5.71
CA THR A 156 -1.64 6.22 4.92
C THR A 156 -2.98 6.91 5.18
N THR A 157 -4.05 6.11 5.26
CA THR A 157 -5.41 6.60 5.57
C THR A 157 -5.46 7.26 6.94
N ALA A 158 -4.86 6.65 7.98
CA ALA A 158 -4.82 7.22 9.32
C ALA A 158 -4.01 8.50 9.37
N ARG A 159 -2.86 8.57 8.68
CA ARG A 159 -2.04 9.81 8.60
C ARG A 159 -2.84 10.97 8.01
N VAL A 160 -3.53 10.73 6.89
CA VAL A 160 -4.32 11.77 6.24
C VAL A 160 -5.57 12.12 7.06
N ALA A 161 -6.21 11.13 7.71
CA ALA A 161 -7.33 11.36 8.61
C ALA A 161 -6.96 12.22 9.84
N CYS A 162 -5.71 12.12 10.32
CA CYS A 162 -5.17 13.00 11.35
C CYS A 162 -4.85 14.41 10.79
N LEU A 163 -4.15 14.46 9.65
CA LEU A 163 -3.60 15.69 9.11
C LEU A 163 -4.65 16.62 8.52
N VAL A 164 -5.65 16.08 7.80
CA VAL A 164 -6.67 16.87 7.13
C VAL A 164 -7.52 17.73 8.11
N PRO A 165 -8.02 17.23 9.25
CA PRO A 165 -8.72 18.08 10.22
C PRO A 165 -7.85 19.21 10.75
N ILE A 166 -6.55 19.00 10.95
CA ILE A 166 -5.62 20.05 11.39
C ILE A 166 -5.50 21.12 10.31
N MET A 167 -5.34 20.71 9.04
CA MET A 167 -5.31 21.65 7.91
C MET A 167 -6.63 22.43 7.78
N MET A 168 -7.76 21.76 7.96
CA MET A 168 -9.07 22.42 7.97
C MET A 168 -9.20 23.40 9.15
N GLY A 169 -8.69 23.04 10.32
CA GLY A 169 -8.62 23.94 11.48
C GLY A 169 -7.82 25.21 11.16
N PHE A 170 -6.71 25.11 10.45
CA PHE A 170 -5.94 26.29 10.03
C PHE A 170 -6.68 27.14 8.99
N ILE A 171 -7.29 26.51 7.99
CA ILE A 171 -8.09 27.21 6.97
C ILE A 171 -9.18 28.06 7.64
N LEU A 172 -9.85 27.50 8.65
CA LEU A 172 -10.89 28.20 9.43
C LEU A 172 -10.28 29.30 10.33
N ALA A 173 -9.23 29.00 11.08
CA ALA A 173 -8.57 29.94 11.98
C ALA A 173 -7.97 31.15 11.22
N PHE A 174 -7.51 30.92 10.01
CA PHE A 174 -6.99 31.96 9.13
C PHE A 174 -8.09 32.74 8.39
N LYS A 175 -9.38 32.38 8.60
CA LYS A 175 -10.53 32.99 7.92
C LYS A 175 -10.40 32.97 6.40
N VAL A 176 -9.76 31.94 5.87
CA VAL A 176 -9.60 31.71 4.43
C VAL A 176 -10.81 30.96 3.91
N ASP A 177 -11.27 31.30 2.71
CA ASP A 177 -12.36 30.58 2.08
C ASP A 177 -11.98 29.10 1.90
N LYS A 178 -12.90 28.23 2.28
CA LYS A 178 -12.73 26.77 2.16
C LYS A 178 -12.43 26.33 0.73
N ARG A 179 -12.93 27.04 -0.28
CA ARG A 179 -12.72 26.79 -1.72
C ARG A 179 -11.57 27.61 -2.32
N SER A 180 -10.77 28.27 -1.51
CA SER A 180 -9.59 28.99 -1.97
C SER A 180 -8.56 28.04 -2.56
N ARG A 181 -7.70 28.54 -3.45
CA ARG A 181 -6.58 27.76 -3.99
C ARG A 181 -5.59 27.37 -2.88
N PHE A 182 -5.46 28.18 -1.85
CA PHE A 182 -4.63 27.84 -0.68
C PHE A 182 -5.18 26.62 0.07
N ALA A 183 -6.50 26.57 0.29
CA ALA A 183 -7.12 25.42 0.97
C ALA A 183 -6.94 24.12 0.16
N GLY A 184 -7.20 24.17 -1.14
CA GLY A 184 -6.95 23.04 -2.04
C GLY A 184 -5.48 22.64 -2.10
N LEU A 185 -4.57 23.61 -2.24
CA LEU A 185 -3.13 23.38 -2.20
C LEU A 185 -2.70 22.61 -0.95
N LEU A 186 -3.15 23.05 0.22
CA LEU A 186 -2.73 22.48 1.49
C LEU A 186 -3.25 21.05 1.67
N VAL A 187 -4.52 20.83 1.39
CA VAL A 187 -5.17 19.53 1.60
C VAL A 187 -4.69 18.48 0.58
N ILE A 188 -4.57 18.84 -0.71
CA ILE A 188 -4.03 17.93 -1.74
C ILE A 188 -2.56 17.61 -1.41
N THR A 189 -1.73 18.60 -1.08
CA THR A 189 -0.31 18.38 -0.75
C THR A 189 -0.17 17.44 0.44
N ALA A 190 -0.99 17.59 1.48
CA ALA A 190 -0.97 16.70 2.64
C ALA A 190 -1.26 15.23 2.25
N ALA A 191 -2.29 15.00 1.43
CA ALA A 191 -2.65 13.66 0.97
C ALA A 191 -1.57 13.05 0.05
N GLN A 192 -1.06 13.84 -0.90
CA GLN A 192 -0.04 13.39 -1.85
C GLN A 192 1.30 13.10 -1.16
N THR A 193 1.70 13.92 -0.18
CA THR A 193 2.91 13.67 0.62
C THR A 193 2.84 12.33 1.36
N ALA A 194 1.70 12.03 1.97
CA ALA A 194 1.50 10.74 2.62
C ALA A 194 1.64 9.56 1.64
N SER A 195 1.17 9.72 0.40
CA SER A 195 1.31 8.72 -0.67
C SER A 195 2.75 8.60 -1.19
N VAL A 196 3.47 9.71 -1.34
CA VAL A 196 4.90 9.73 -1.75
C VAL A 196 5.77 8.95 -0.76
N TRP A 197 5.56 9.13 0.54
CA TRP A 197 6.36 8.45 1.56
C TRP A 197 5.98 6.98 1.79
N ASN A 198 4.93 6.47 1.13
CA ASN A 198 4.69 5.03 1.02
C ASN A 198 5.81 4.33 0.23
N VAL A 199 6.45 5.02 -0.71
CA VAL A 199 7.61 4.49 -1.44
C VAL A 199 8.83 4.40 -0.54
N GLY A 200 9.13 5.48 0.22
CA GLY A 200 10.37 5.59 0.99
C GLY A 200 10.45 4.75 2.25
N ILE A 201 9.32 4.33 2.81
CA ILE A 201 9.29 3.68 4.14
C ILE A 201 8.51 2.38 4.07
N LYS A 202 9.19 1.25 4.36
CA LYS A 202 8.65 -0.11 4.32
C LYS A 202 7.32 -0.24 5.06
N THR A 203 7.28 0.25 6.29
CA THR A 203 6.13 0.13 7.20
C THR A 203 5.06 1.21 7.02
N ALA A 204 5.27 2.19 6.15
CA ALA A 204 4.33 3.30 5.97
C ALA A 204 2.99 2.88 5.36
N ALA A 205 2.96 1.81 4.59
CA ALA A 205 1.77 1.42 3.85
C ALA A 205 1.59 -0.09 3.80
N ALA A 206 0.36 -0.48 3.93
CA ALA A 206 -0.06 -1.86 3.96
C ALA A 206 0.31 -2.64 2.68
N GLN A 207 0.19 -2.04 1.49
CA GLN A 207 0.56 -2.69 0.23
C GLN A 207 2.04 -3.09 0.16
N ASN A 208 2.94 -2.39 0.86
CA ASN A 208 4.35 -2.77 0.91
C ASN A 208 4.53 -4.11 1.62
N MET A 209 3.76 -4.33 2.68
CA MET A 209 3.79 -5.58 3.44
C MET A 209 3.24 -6.75 2.62
N VAL A 210 2.25 -6.50 1.74
CA VAL A 210 1.77 -7.50 0.77
C VAL A 210 2.91 -7.98 -0.10
N ALA A 211 3.65 -7.07 -0.71
CA ALA A 211 4.76 -7.41 -1.59
C ALA A 211 5.84 -8.21 -0.85
N ILE A 212 6.21 -7.76 0.35
CA ILE A 212 7.16 -8.49 1.21
C ILE A 212 6.66 -9.90 1.51
N GLY A 213 5.39 -10.06 1.93
CA GLY A 213 4.80 -11.37 2.21
C GLY A 213 4.81 -12.32 1.01
N PHE A 214 4.61 -11.83 -0.20
CA PHE A 214 4.74 -12.65 -1.42
C PHE A 214 6.18 -12.99 -1.74
N ILE A 215 7.13 -12.05 -1.61
CA ILE A 215 8.56 -12.29 -1.80
C ILE A 215 9.04 -13.36 -0.81
N GLU A 216 8.77 -13.19 0.48
CA GLU A 216 9.18 -14.14 1.51
C GLU A 216 8.61 -15.54 1.26
N LYS A 217 7.33 -15.60 0.87
CA LYS A 217 6.67 -16.89 0.57
C LYS A 217 7.21 -17.55 -0.68
N GLN A 218 7.50 -16.78 -1.74
CA GLN A 218 8.03 -17.31 -2.99
C GLN A 218 9.43 -17.86 -2.84
N PHE A 219 10.29 -17.16 -2.09
CA PHE A 219 11.69 -17.54 -1.90
C PHE A 219 11.93 -18.38 -0.64
N GLN A 220 10.87 -18.69 0.10
CA GLN A 220 10.88 -19.48 1.36
C GLN A 220 11.93 -18.93 2.38
N THR A 221 12.06 -17.63 2.41
CA THR A 221 13.01 -16.92 3.30
C THR A 221 12.26 -15.83 4.06
N THR A 222 12.68 -15.61 5.31
CA THR A 222 12.25 -14.45 6.10
C THR A 222 13.24 -13.31 5.94
N ASN A 223 12.79 -12.07 6.09
CA ASN A 223 13.64 -10.88 6.02
C ASN A 223 14.44 -10.74 4.72
N THR A 224 13.83 -11.08 3.59
CA THR A 224 14.45 -10.96 2.27
C THR A 224 14.85 -9.50 1.97
N ILE A 225 14.03 -8.54 2.44
CA ILE A 225 14.31 -7.10 2.36
C ILE A 225 14.10 -6.50 3.75
N THR A 226 15.17 -6.03 4.39
CA THR A 226 15.09 -5.36 5.68
C THR A 226 14.41 -4.00 5.58
N TRP A 227 14.04 -3.42 6.74
CA TRP A 227 13.50 -2.06 6.78
C TRP A 227 14.52 -1.03 6.26
N ALA A 228 15.80 -1.19 6.63
CA ALA A 228 16.88 -0.32 6.20
C ALA A 228 17.17 -0.43 4.69
N GLU A 229 17.20 -1.64 4.13
CA GLU A 229 17.37 -1.85 2.68
C GLU A 229 16.23 -1.19 1.89
N TRP A 230 14.98 -1.34 2.34
CA TRP A 230 13.84 -0.64 1.73
C TRP A 230 14.01 0.88 1.79
N PHE A 231 14.40 1.40 2.98
CA PHE A 231 14.58 2.83 3.18
C PHE A 231 15.69 3.39 2.27
N VAL A 232 16.82 2.72 2.18
CA VAL A 232 17.91 3.09 1.28
C VAL A 232 17.46 3.07 -0.17
N ALA A 233 16.69 2.08 -0.60
CA ALA A 233 16.19 1.99 -1.97
C ALA A 233 15.17 3.06 -2.32
N GLY A 234 14.24 3.37 -1.39
CA GLY A 234 13.06 4.18 -1.67
C GLY A 234 13.09 5.61 -1.14
N ALA A 235 13.78 5.89 -0.02
CA ALA A 235 13.76 7.22 0.59
C ALA A 235 14.40 8.32 -0.28
N PRO A 236 15.52 8.09 -1.00
CA PRO A 236 16.06 9.11 -1.92
C PRO A 236 15.06 9.47 -3.04
N PHE A 237 14.34 8.48 -3.57
CA PHE A 237 13.28 8.69 -4.54
C PHE A 237 12.13 9.53 -3.95
N SER A 238 11.63 9.17 -2.76
CA SER A 238 10.56 9.91 -2.08
C SER A 238 10.96 11.33 -1.71
N ALA A 239 12.22 11.55 -1.34
CA ALA A 239 12.75 12.88 -1.03
C ALA A 239 12.75 13.78 -2.29
N LEU A 240 13.28 13.30 -3.40
CA LEU A 240 13.27 14.06 -4.66
C LEU A 240 11.85 14.27 -5.20
N LEU A 241 10.98 13.27 -5.09
CA LEU A 241 9.59 13.42 -5.48
C LEU A 241 8.84 14.40 -4.56
N SER A 242 9.19 14.49 -3.27
CA SER A 242 8.64 15.49 -2.35
C SER A 242 9.05 16.90 -2.76
N VAL A 243 10.30 17.10 -3.18
CA VAL A 243 10.76 18.40 -3.73
C VAL A 243 9.97 18.73 -5.01
N ALA A 244 9.83 17.79 -5.93
CA ALA A 244 9.03 17.97 -7.13
C ALA A 244 7.57 18.28 -6.80
N LEU A 245 6.96 17.55 -5.86
CA LEU A 245 5.60 17.78 -5.37
C LEU A 245 5.40 19.21 -4.86
N TYR A 246 6.33 19.72 -4.05
CA TYR A 246 6.27 21.11 -3.57
C TYR A 246 6.21 22.11 -4.72
N PHE A 247 7.10 21.98 -5.70
CA PHE A 247 7.14 22.89 -6.85
C PHE A 247 5.93 22.74 -7.78
N ILE A 248 5.48 21.53 -8.03
CA ILE A 248 4.29 21.25 -8.83
C ILE A 248 3.08 21.91 -8.18
N MET A 249 2.83 21.61 -6.89
CA MET A 249 1.65 22.09 -6.19
C MET A 249 1.64 23.61 -6.05
N THR A 250 2.74 24.22 -5.65
CA THR A 250 2.83 25.69 -5.48
C THR A 250 2.74 26.46 -6.79
N ARG A 251 3.09 25.84 -7.94
CA ARG A 251 2.93 26.48 -9.27
C ARG A 251 1.56 26.26 -9.87
N MET A 252 0.99 25.08 -9.73
CA MET A 252 -0.31 24.73 -10.31
C MET A 252 -1.49 25.28 -9.50
N MET A 253 -1.35 25.29 -8.18
CA MET A 253 -2.33 25.83 -7.24
C MET A 253 -1.74 27.03 -6.50
N ARG A 254 -1.47 28.11 -7.23
CA ARG A 254 -0.90 29.34 -6.66
C ARG A 254 -1.85 29.90 -5.59
N PRO A 255 -1.39 30.01 -4.32
CA PRO A 255 -2.20 30.59 -3.27
C PRO A 255 -2.45 32.07 -3.52
N GLU A 256 -3.59 32.56 -3.10
CA GLU A 256 -4.01 33.96 -3.23
C GLU A 256 -3.19 34.89 -2.34
N MET A 257 -2.60 34.35 -1.26
CA MET A 257 -1.85 35.11 -0.27
C MET A 257 -0.46 34.50 -0.05
N LYS A 258 0.51 35.36 0.17
CA LYS A 258 1.89 34.96 0.48
C LYS A 258 2.13 34.74 1.96
N GLU A 259 1.37 35.43 2.81
CA GLU A 259 1.47 35.37 4.26
C GLU A 259 0.06 35.43 4.87
N ILE A 260 -0.12 34.75 5.97
CA ILE A 260 -1.41 34.61 6.65
C ILE A 260 -1.38 35.44 7.94
N ALA A 261 -2.15 36.53 7.95
CA ALA A 261 -2.26 37.38 9.13
C ALA A 261 -2.81 36.56 10.32
N GLY A 262 -2.12 36.62 11.46
CA GLY A 262 -2.51 35.87 12.65
C GLY A 262 -2.18 34.39 12.65
N GLY A 263 -1.53 33.87 11.60
CA GLY A 263 -1.25 32.44 11.44
C GLY A 263 -0.45 31.81 12.59
N LYS A 264 0.58 32.51 13.08
CA LYS A 264 1.36 32.07 14.27
C LYS A 264 0.50 31.96 15.52
N ALA A 265 -0.37 32.96 15.77
CA ALA A 265 -1.23 32.98 16.94
C ALA A 265 -2.24 31.81 16.92
N ALA A 266 -2.85 31.54 15.76
CA ALA A 266 -3.79 30.44 15.59
C ALA A 266 -3.13 29.06 15.79
N ILE A 267 -1.90 28.87 15.35
CA ILE A 267 -1.14 27.64 15.59
C ILE A 267 -0.80 27.53 17.09
N ALA A 268 -0.32 28.63 17.71
CA ALA A 268 0.03 28.67 19.13
C ALA A 268 -1.19 28.31 19.99
N GLU A 269 -2.36 28.87 19.71
CA GLU A 269 -3.61 28.55 20.41
C GLU A 269 -3.96 27.05 20.32
N GLN A 270 -3.84 26.41 19.15
CA GLN A 270 -4.07 24.97 19.02
C GLN A 270 -3.05 24.13 19.80
N VAL A 271 -1.79 24.58 19.86
CA VAL A 271 -0.75 23.92 20.67
C VAL A 271 -1.04 24.08 22.18
N GLU A 272 -1.46 25.25 22.59
CA GLU A 272 -1.84 25.52 23.99
C GLU A 272 -3.03 24.68 24.44
N GLN A 273 -4.03 24.53 23.58
CA GLN A 273 -5.19 23.65 23.83
C GLN A 273 -4.82 22.18 24.04
N LEU A 274 -3.68 21.70 23.53
CA LEU A 274 -3.19 20.33 23.79
C LEU A 274 -2.72 20.12 25.24
N GLY A 275 -2.34 21.19 25.93
CA GLY A 275 -1.75 21.12 27.26
C GLY A 275 -0.42 20.32 27.29
N SER A 276 -0.02 19.93 28.51
CA SER A 276 1.17 19.09 28.71
C SER A 276 1.02 17.71 28.16
N MET A 277 2.14 17.08 27.81
CA MET A 277 2.18 15.70 27.29
C MET A 277 1.72 14.71 28.36
N THR A 278 0.74 13.90 28.04
CA THR A 278 0.18 12.91 28.97
C THR A 278 1.13 11.72 29.16
N PRO A 279 1.04 10.98 30.29
CA PRO A 279 1.85 9.78 30.48
C PRO A 279 1.62 8.70 29.41
N LYS A 280 0.42 8.63 28.82
CA LYS A 280 0.11 7.69 27.73
C LYS A 280 0.82 8.10 26.44
N GLU A 281 0.84 9.39 26.11
CA GLU A 281 1.58 9.89 24.94
C GLU A 281 3.09 9.64 25.09
N TRP A 282 3.67 9.85 26.27
CA TRP A 282 5.09 9.57 26.54
C TRP A 282 5.42 8.09 26.38
N LYS A 283 4.60 7.20 26.96
CA LYS A 283 4.78 5.76 26.82
C LYS A 283 4.73 5.33 25.35
N LEU A 284 3.72 5.81 24.62
CA LEU A 284 3.57 5.49 23.20
C LEU A 284 4.77 6.01 22.40
N LEU A 285 5.20 7.23 22.63
CA LEU A 285 6.36 7.81 21.95
C LEU A 285 7.62 6.96 22.17
N VAL A 286 7.89 6.55 23.42
CA VAL A 286 9.04 5.68 23.74
C VAL A 286 8.92 4.33 23.03
N ILE A 287 7.75 3.69 23.11
CA ILE A 287 7.52 2.39 22.45
C ILE A 287 7.76 2.50 20.94
N VAL A 288 7.21 3.51 20.29
CA VAL A 288 7.31 3.68 18.85
C VAL A 288 8.74 4.05 18.40
N LEU A 289 9.42 4.92 19.13
CA LEU A 289 10.83 5.25 18.83
C LEU A 289 11.75 4.04 19.04
N THR A 290 11.51 3.26 20.09
CA THR A 290 12.25 2.01 20.33
C THR A 290 12.00 1.01 19.19
N LEU A 291 10.74 0.85 18.78
CA LEU A 291 10.37 -0.01 17.66
C LEU A 291 11.03 0.42 16.36
N LEU A 292 11.04 1.73 16.06
CA LEU A 292 11.74 2.27 14.89
C LEU A 292 13.25 1.98 14.96
N GLY A 293 13.84 2.09 16.15
CA GLY A 293 15.24 1.72 16.38
C GLY A 293 15.50 0.24 16.05
N PHE A 294 14.63 -0.66 16.50
CA PHE A 294 14.70 -2.07 16.13
C PHE A 294 14.58 -2.31 14.62
N TRP A 295 13.62 -1.67 13.96
CA TRP A 295 13.48 -1.80 12.51
C TRP A 295 14.71 -1.31 11.74
N ALA A 296 15.27 -0.18 12.14
CA ALA A 296 16.43 0.41 11.46
C ALA A 296 17.73 -0.40 11.67
N THR A 297 17.83 -1.15 12.76
CA THR A 297 19.04 -1.90 13.14
C THR A 297 18.91 -3.42 12.90
N GLU A 298 17.82 -3.84 12.24
CA GLU A 298 17.60 -5.23 11.84
C GLU A 298 18.78 -5.74 10.99
N LYS A 299 19.28 -6.96 11.28
CA LYS A 299 20.49 -7.59 10.70
C LYS A 299 21.82 -6.87 10.97
N VAL A 300 21.81 -5.72 11.63
CA VAL A 300 23.03 -4.97 12.00
C VAL A 300 23.38 -5.19 13.48
N LEU A 301 22.42 -4.94 14.38
CA LEU A 301 22.60 -5.10 15.82
C LEU A 301 21.87 -6.34 16.39
N HIS A 302 20.89 -6.87 15.69
CA HIS A 302 20.09 -8.02 16.10
C HIS A 302 19.44 -8.72 14.90
N ASN A 303 18.93 -9.93 15.13
CA ASN A 303 18.27 -10.76 14.10
C ASN A 303 16.72 -10.82 14.27
N PHE A 304 16.13 -9.93 15.09
CA PHE A 304 14.67 -9.88 15.23
C PHE A 304 14.08 -9.23 13.99
N ASP A 305 13.10 -9.89 13.37
CA ASP A 305 12.41 -9.38 12.19
C ASP A 305 11.42 -8.26 12.53
N THR A 306 11.09 -7.46 11.51
CA THR A 306 10.15 -6.32 11.63
C THR A 306 8.80 -6.74 12.20
N SER A 307 8.26 -7.91 11.83
CA SER A 307 6.93 -8.38 12.26
C SER A 307 6.91 -8.77 13.73
N SER A 308 7.91 -9.55 14.17
CA SER A 308 8.06 -10.00 15.57
C SER A 308 8.23 -8.83 16.53
N THR A 309 9.10 -7.87 16.19
CA THR A 309 9.29 -6.66 17.02
C THR A 309 8.05 -5.81 17.09
N THR A 310 7.27 -5.72 16.00
CA THR A 310 6.01 -4.99 15.99
C THR A 310 4.95 -5.65 16.87
N ILE A 311 4.83 -6.99 16.83
CA ILE A 311 3.90 -7.73 17.72
C ILE A 311 4.28 -7.52 19.18
N ALA A 312 5.57 -7.56 19.52
CA ALA A 312 6.04 -7.29 20.88
C ALA A 312 5.68 -5.87 21.33
N ALA A 313 5.84 -4.86 20.46
CA ALA A 313 5.44 -3.49 20.77
C ALA A 313 3.94 -3.36 21.06
N ILE A 314 3.09 -4.08 20.30
CA ILE A 314 1.64 -4.08 20.56
C ILE A 314 1.30 -4.74 21.88
N ALA A 315 1.96 -5.86 22.17
CA ALA A 315 1.79 -6.51 23.48
C ALA A 315 2.07 -5.52 24.62
N LEU A 316 3.17 -4.75 24.52
CA LEU A 316 3.49 -3.68 25.48
C LEU A 316 2.42 -2.60 25.54
N MET A 317 1.86 -2.18 24.37
CA MET A 317 0.81 -1.14 24.30
C MET A 317 -0.50 -1.57 24.98
N LEU A 318 -0.78 -2.87 25.05
CA LEU A 318 -2.01 -3.43 25.59
C LEU A 318 -1.88 -3.92 27.05
N LEU A 319 -0.65 -4.02 27.60
CA LEU A 319 -0.43 -4.51 28.95
C LEU A 319 -1.13 -3.63 29.99
N PRO A 320 -1.82 -4.22 30.99
CA PRO A 320 -2.39 -3.46 32.10
C PRO A 320 -1.33 -2.62 32.82
N ARG A 321 -1.64 -1.37 33.18
CA ARG A 321 -0.79 -0.38 33.86
C ARG A 321 0.41 0.14 33.04
N MET A 322 1.06 -0.68 32.23
CA MET A 322 2.16 -0.29 31.36
C MET A 322 1.69 0.24 30.01
N GLY A 323 0.62 -0.30 29.47
CA GLY A 323 0.10 0.03 28.16
C GLY A 323 -0.52 1.43 28.06
N VAL A 324 -0.90 1.77 26.84
CA VAL A 324 -1.46 3.07 26.45
C VAL A 324 -2.95 3.01 26.18
N MET A 325 -3.48 1.82 25.84
CA MET A 325 -4.89 1.57 25.54
C MET A 325 -5.31 0.19 26.02
N ASP A 326 -6.62 0.02 26.27
CA ASP A 326 -7.21 -1.29 26.54
C ASP A 326 -7.68 -1.99 25.24
N TRP A 327 -8.02 -3.28 25.33
CA TRP A 327 -8.48 -4.08 24.21
C TRP A 327 -9.76 -3.50 23.54
N LYS A 328 -10.70 -2.97 24.33
CA LYS A 328 -11.93 -2.38 23.81
C LYS A 328 -11.66 -1.09 23.03
N GLN A 329 -10.73 -0.27 23.54
CA GLN A 329 -10.28 0.94 22.83
C GLN A 329 -9.60 0.57 21.52
N SER A 330 -8.74 -0.43 21.49
CA SER A 330 -8.05 -0.85 20.28
C SER A 330 -8.99 -1.38 19.20
N GLN A 331 -10.13 -1.96 19.57
CA GLN A 331 -11.14 -2.43 18.61
C GLN A 331 -11.97 -1.30 17.97
N LYS A 332 -12.06 -0.13 18.64
CA LYS A 332 -12.79 1.02 18.10
C LYS A 332 -12.06 1.58 16.87
N GLY A 333 -12.71 1.49 15.73
CA GLY A 333 -12.13 1.99 14.48
C GLY A 333 -11.04 1.08 13.89
N PHE A 334 -10.81 -0.12 14.42
CA PHE A 334 -9.90 -1.08 13.84
C PHE A 334 -10.41 -1.56 12.48
N PRO A 335 -9.62 -1.42 11.39
CA PRO A 335 -10.07 -1.72 10.04
C PRO A 335 -10.02 -3.24 9.75
N TRP A 336 -10.86 -4.03 10.41
CA TRP A 336 -10.94 -5.49 10.23
C TRP A 336 -11.06 -5.90 8.76
N GLY A 337 -11.85 -5.13 7.99
CA GLY A 337 -12.00 -5.35 6.56
C GLY A 337 -10.69 -5.29 5.80
N THR A 338 -9.78 -4.40 6.19
CA THR A 338 -8.43 -4.30 5.60
C THR A 338 -7.62 -5.55 5.90
N VAL A 339 -7.65 -6.05 7.12
CA VAL A 339 -6.89 -7.26 7.52
C VAL A 339 -7.40 -8.49 6.79
N VAL A 340 -8.74 -8.65 6.68
CA VAL A 340 -9.37 -9.77 5.95
C VAL A 340 -9.07 -9.69 4.46
N LEU A 341 -9.18 -8.50 3.85
CA LEU A 341 -8.82 -8.26 2.45
C LEU A 341 -7.37 -8.68 2.17
N PHE A 342 -6.48 -8.31 3.06
CA PHE A 342 -5.07 -8.65 3.01
C PHE A 342 -4.83 -10.16 3.05
N ALA A 343 -5.40 -10.82 4.03
CA ALA A 343 -5.25 -12.25 4.22
C ALA A 343 -5.75 -13.02 2.99
N VAL A 344 -6.95 -12.68 2.51
CA VAL A 344 -7.52 -13.32 1.31
C VAL A 344 -6.74 -12.96 0.06
N GLY A 345 -6.24 -11.73 -0.08
CA GLY A 345 -5.36 -11.34 -1.17
C GLY A 345 -4.10 -12.20 -1.25
N ILE A 346 -3.43 -12.43 -0.11
CA ILE A 346 -2.28 -13.35 -0.03
C ILE A 346 -2.70 -14.80 -0.31
N SER A 347 -3.90 -15.21 0.09
CA SER A 347 -4.42 -16.54 -0.24
C SER A 347 -4.62 -16.71 -1.75
N ILE A 348 -5.19 -15.72 -2.44
CA ILE A 348 -5.33 -15.71 -3.90
C ILE A 348 -3.95 -15.89 -4.56
N GLY A 349 -2.98 -15.02 -4.21
CA GLY A 349 -1.64 -15.10 -4.78
C GLY A 349 -0.97 -16.45 -4.53
N THR A 350 -1.13 -17.00 -3.33
CA THR A 350 -0.65 -18.33 -2.98
C THR A 350 -1.31 -19.42 -3.84
N ALA A 351 -2.62 -19.33 -4.02
CA ALA A 351 -3.37 -20.30 -4.83
C ALA A 351 -2.99 -20.20 -6.32
N LEU A 352 -2.81 -18.99 -6.85
CA LEU A 352 -2.32 -18.78 -8.23
C LEU A 352 -0.96 -19.42 -8.46
N LEU A 353 -0.04 -19.33 -7.50
CA LEU A 353 1.27 -19.99 -7.57
C LEU A 353 1.14 -21.52 -7.49
N LYS A 354 0.40 -22.03 -6.49
CA LYS A 354 0.25 -23.49 -6.28
C LYS A 354 -0.52 -24.20 -7.40
N THR A 355 -1.45 -23.52 -8.06
CA THR A 355 -2.23 -24.07 -9.19
C THR A 355 -1.58 -23.83 -10.54
N ASN A 356 -0.35 -23.29 -10.58
CA ASN A 356 0.37 -22.89 -11.79
C ASN A 356 -0.36 -21.85 -12.66
N ALA A 357 -1.41 -21.23 -12.15
CA ALA A 357 -2.13 -20.18 -12.86
C ALA A 357 -1.26 -18.95 -13.13
N ALA A 358 -0.48 -18.52 -12.12
CA ALA A 358 0.44 -17.39 -12.24
C ALA A 358 1.58 -17.68 -13.22
N GLY A 359 2.12 -18.89 -13.23
CA GLY A 359 3.16 -19.33 -14.18
C GLY A 359 2.65 -19.34 -15.61
N TRP A 360 1.46 -19.90 -15.85
CA TRP A 360 0.84 -19.88 -17.17
C TRP A 360 0.60 -18.45 -17.67
N LEU A 361 0.00 -17.59 -16.84
CA LEU A 361 -0.25 -16.20 -17.20
C LEU A 361 1.06 -15.44 -17.47
N ALA A 362 2.10 -15.71 -16.67
CA ALA A 362 3.42 -15.14 -16.87
C ALA A 362 4.02 -15.52 -18.22
N ASN A 363 3.95 -16.80 -18.60
CA ASN A 363 4.43 -17.27 -19.88
C ASN A 363 3.68 -16.61 -21.05
N VAL A 364 2.35 -16.49 -20.96
CA VAL A 364 1.55 -15.78 -21.96
C VAL A 364 2.00 -14.32 -22.09
N ILE A 365 2.23 -13.62 -20.98
CA ILE A 365 2.70 -12.23 -20.97
C ILE A 365 4.10 -12.14 -21.57
N VAL A 366 5.04 -12.97 -21.13
CA VAL A 366 6.44 -12.95 -21.57
C VAL A 366 6.57 -13.24 -23.06
N LEU A 367 5.83 -14.22 -23.57
CA LEU A 367 5.85 -14.60 -24.99
C LEU A 367 5.24 -13.49 -25.86
N ASN A 368 4.04 -13.00 -25.51
CA ASN A 368 3.34 -12.01 -26.33
C ASN A 368 4.00 -10.63 -26.34
N LEU A 369 4.69 -10.26 -25.24
CA LEU A 369 5.41 -8.98 -25.14
C LEU A 369 6.89 -9.09 -25.51
N GLY A 370 7.40 -10.28 -25.85
CA GLY A 370 8.79 -10.50 -26.22
C GLY A 370 9.78 -10.18 -25.08
N LEU A 371 9.36 -10.36 -23.81
CA LEU A 371 10.17 -9.96 -22.66
C LEU A 371 11.41 -10.83 -22.41
N GLN A 372 11.53 -11.98 -23.07
CA GLN A 372 12.65 -12.92 -22.90
C GLN A 372 14.01 -12.30 -23.22
N GLN A 373 14.06 -11.40 -24.18
CA GLN A 373 15.28 -10.71 -24.62
C GLN A 373 15.36 -9.25 -24.15
N ALA A 374 14.37 -8.81 -23.38
CA ALA A 374 14.32 -7.44 -22.91
C ALA A 374 15.30 -7.19 -21.76
N SER A 375 15.91 -6.01 -21.74
CA SER A 375 16.75 -5.61 -20.62
C SER A 375 15.93 -5.38 -19.34
N ALA A 376 16.55 -5.50 -18.17
CA ALA A 376 15.93 -5.23 -16.88
C ALA A 376 15.22 -3.85 -16.85
N PHE A 377 15.83 -2.84 -17.49
CA PHE A 377 15.25 -1.51 -17.64
C PHE A 377 13.94 -1.54 -18.43
N VAL A 378 13.90 -2.18 -19.58
CA VAL A 378 12.69 -2.25 -20.44
C VAL A 378 11.58 -2.99 -19.70
N ILE A 379 11.89 -4.11 -19.05
CA ILE A 379 10.93 -4.88 -18.26
C ILE A 379 10.34 -4.02 -17.14
N LEU A 380 11.20 -3.32 -16.37
CA LEU A 380 10.75 -2.43 -15.29
C LEU A 380 9.83 -1.34 -15.83
N MET A 381 10.18 -0.69 -16.94
CA MET A 381 9.38 0.39 -17.52
C MET A 381 8.02 -0.09 -18.04
N LEU A 382 7.99 -1.20 -18.77
CA LEU A 382 6.73 -1.76 -19.29
C LEU A 382 5.78 -2.17 -18.17
N LEU A 383 6.28 -2.90 -17.16
CA LEU A 383 5.47 -3.31 -16.02
C LEU A 383 5.05 -2.12 -15.16
N SER A 384 5.90 -1.09 -15.04
CA SER A 384 5.55 0.15 -14.33
C SER A 384 4.44 0.92 -15.03
N LEU A 385 4.53 1.07 -16.36
CA LEU A 385 3.49 1.73 -17.14
C LEU A 385 2.16 0.97 -17.03
N PHE A 386 2.20 -0.36 -17.14
CA PHE A 386 1.04 -1.21 -16.93
C PHE A 386 0.43 -1.02 -15.53
N LEU A 387 1.24 -1.00 -14.47
CA LEU A 387 0.77 -0.76 -13.11
C LEU A 387 0.14 0.60 -12.93
N ILE A 388 0.70 1.65 -13.52
CA ILE A 388 0.13 3.01 -13.46
C ILE A 388 -1.23 3.05 -14.15
N ILE A 389 -1.36 2.43 -15.33
CA ILE A 389 -2.61 2.40 -16.09
C ILE A 389 -3.68 1.61 -15.34
N ILE A 390 -3.36 0.40 -14.90
CA ILE A 390 -4.35 -0.45 -14.21
C ILE A 390 -4.75 0.13 -12.85
N HIS A 391 -3.88 0.90 -12.20
CA HIS A 391 -4.19 1.58 -10.94
C HIS A 391 -5.35 2.57 -11.09
N LEU A 392 -5.58 3.15 -12.28
CA LEU A 392 -6.73 4.01 -12.52
C LEU A 392 -8.07 3.30 -12.28
N GLY A 393 -8.10 1.99 -12.44
CA GLY A 393 -9.27 1.16 -12.15
C GLY A 393 -9.38 0.65 -10.72
N PHE A 394 -8.34 0.82 -9.89
CA PHE A 394 -8.36 0.35 -8.51
C PHE A 394 -8.54 1.50 -7.52
N ALA A 395 -9.47 1.32 -6.59
CA ALA A 395 -9.67 2.27 -5.49
C ALA A 395 -8.84 1.92 -4.23
N SER A 396 -7.95 0.94 -4.33
CA SER A 396 -7.09 0.49 -3.24
C SER A 396 -5.75 -0.02 -3.76
N ALA A 397 -4.66 0.65 -3.40
CA ALA A 397 -3.30 0.18 -3.68
C ALA A 397 -3.00 -1.20 -3.06
N THR A 398 -3.65 -1.52 -1.94
CA THR A 398 -3.56 -2.83 -1.30
C THR A 398 -4.18 -3.93 -2.15
N ALA A 399 -5.38 -3.69 -2.69
CA ALA A 399 -6.04 -4.63 -3.59
C ALA A 399 -5.22 -4.82 -4.87
N LEU A 400 -4.67 -3.74 -5.43
CA LEU A 400 -3.76 -3.77 -6.58
C LEU A 400 -2.51 -4.61 -6.28
N ALA A 401 -1.84 -4.38 -5.15
CA ALA A 401 -0.68 -5.17 -4.74
C ALA A 401 -1.03 -6.66 -4.59
N SER A 402 -2.14 -6.97 -3.92
CA SER A 402 -2.58 -8.36 -3.67
C SER A 402 -2.85 -9.15 -4.96
N THR A 403 -3.29 -8.47 -6.02
CA THR A 403 -3.57 -9.09 -7.32
C THR A 403 -2.36 -9.13 -8.24
N MET A 404 -1.62 -8.03 -8.32
CA MET A 404 -0.59 -7.87 -9.34
C MET A 404 0.79 -8.40 -8.90
N ILE A 405 1.17 -8.27 -7.64
CA ILE A 405 2.52 -8.67 -7.20
C ILE A 405 2.82 -10.16 -7.42
N PRO A 406 1.91 -11.12 -7.12
CA PRO A 406 2.16 -12.52 -7.43
C PRO A 406 2.39 -12.77 -8.93
N ILE A 407 1.63 -12.09 -9.79
CA ILE A 407 1.76 -12.18 -11.25
C ILE A 407 3.10 -11.59 -11.68
N ILE A 408 3.46 -10.43 -11.16
CA ILE A 408 4.74 -9.75 -11.43
C ILE A 408 5.92 -10.66 -11.04
N ILE A 409 5.90 -11.25 -9.85
CA ILE A 409 6.94 -12.18 -9.41
C ILE A 409 7.06 -13.35 -10.41
N SER A 410 5.92 -13.91 -10.83
CA SER A 410 5.91 -15.01 -11.80
C SER A 410 6.45 -14.60 -13.17
N VAL A 411 6.11 -13.40 -13.65
CA VAL A 411 6.66 -12.82 -14.90
C VAL A 411 8.18 -12.64 -14.79
N LEU A 412 8.66 -12.05 -13.69
CA LEU A 412 10.10 -11.85 -13.48
C LEU A 412 10.86 -13.18 -13.37
N LEU A 413 10.27 -14.19 -12.71
CA LEU A 413 10.84 -15.55 -12.65
C LEU A 413 10.89 -16.21 -14.03
N ALA A 414 9.83 -16.08 -14.84
CA ALA A 414 9.80 -16.62 -16.20
C ALA A 414 10.84 -15.97 -17.10
N VAL A 415 11.02 -14.65 -17.00
CA VAL A 415 12.06 -13.90 -17.71
C VAL A 415 13.46 -14.32 -17.25
N GLN A 416 13.68 -14.50 -15.95
CA GLN A 416 14.94 -14.98 -15.39
C GLN A 416 15.25 -16.41 -15.86
N ALA A 417 14.26 -17.29 -15.88
CA ALA A 417 14.39 -18.64 -16.40
C ALA A 417 14.73 -18.67 -17.91
N GLY A 418 14.29 -17.66 -18.67
CA GLY A 418 14.66 -17.42 -20.07
C GLY A 418 16.10 -16.91 -20.27
N GLY A 419 16.88 -16.73 -19.20
CA GLY A 419 18.31 -16.36 -19.25
C GLY A 419 18.61 -14.89 -18.96
N ALA A 420 17.60 -14.06 -18.66
CA ALA A 420 17.86 -12.65 -18.31
C ALA A 420 18.50 -12.52 -16.90
N ALA A 421 19.59 -11.76 -16.82
CA ALA A 421 20.30 -11.51 -15.57
C ALA A 421 19.59 -10.43 -14.73
N ILE A 422 18.43 -10.76 -14.18
CA ILE A 422 17.63 -9.82 -13.38
C ILE A 422 17.59 -10.22 -11.90
N ASN A 423 17.49 -9.22 -11.02
CA ASN A 423 17.23 -9.43 -9.59
C ASN A 423 15.71 -9.40 -9.35
N VAL A 424 15.08 -10.58 -9.29
CA VAL A 424 13.61 -10.70 -9.13
C VAL A 424 13.12 -10.03 -7.86
N VAL A 425 13.84 -10.18 -6.74
CA VAL A 425 13.48 -9.57 -5.44
C VAL A 425 13.55 -8.05 -5.52
N GLY A 426 14.68 -7.52 -6.00
CA GLY A 426 14.88 -6.09 -6.16
C GLY A 426 13.86 -5.47 -7.13
N MET A 427 13.66 -6.07 -8.30
CA MET A 427 12.71 -5.57 -9.28
C MET A 427 11.25 -5.64 -8.78
N THR A 428 10.89 -6.67 -8.02
CA THR A 428 9.56 -6.73 -7.36
C THR A 428 9.38 -5.59 -6.37
N MET A 429 10.41 -5.27 -5.58
CA MET A 429 10.39 -4.12 -4.67
C MET A 429 10.21 -2.81 -5.43
N LEU A 430 10.94 -2.60 -6.53
CA LEU A 430 10.83 -1.39 -7.34
C LEU A 430 9.44 -1.25 -7.99
N LEU A 431 8.85 -2.36 -8.48
CA LEU A 431 7.48 -2.37 -9.01
C LEU A 431 6.44 -2.14 -7.90
N GLN A 432 6.71 -2.60 -6.68
CA GLN A 432 5.86 -2.25 -5.53
C GLN A 432 5.90 -0.74 -5.22
N PHE A 433 7.01 -0.04 -5.45
CA PHE A 433 7.04 1.42 -5.35
C PHE A 433 6.01 2.05 -6.30
N VAL A 434 5.92 1.54 -7.53
CA VAL A 434 4.97 2.03 -8.54
C VAL A 434 3.50 1.74 -8.15
N VAL A 435 3.23 0.65 -7.45
CA VAL A 435 1.90 0.37 -6.89
C VAL A 435 1.43 1.50 -5.95
N SER A 436 2.34 2.26 -5.37
CA SER A 436 2.00 3.41 -4.51
C SER A 436 1.67 4.70 -5.30
N PHE A 437 1.73 4.71 -6.64
CA PHE A 437 1.46 5.89 -7.48
C PHE A 437 -0.03 6.17 -7.69
N GLY A 438 -0.83 6.07 -6.64
CA GLY A 438 -2.25 6.41 -6.65
C GLY A 438 -2.51 7.92 -6.65
N PHE A 439 -1.75 8.69 -7.45
CA PHE A 439 -1.78 10.17 -7.40
C PHE A 439 -2.86 10.79 -8.27
N ILE A 440 -3.38 10.09 -9.30
CA ILE A 440 -4.16 10.70 -10.39
C ILE A 440 -5.62 10.95 -10.00
N LEU A 441 -6.31 9.94 -9.47
CA LEU A 441 -7.74 10.05 -9.17
C LEU A 441 -8.00 10.10 -7.65
N PRO A 442 -8.97 10.90 -7.19
CA PRO A 442 -9.39 10.86 -5.79
C PRO A 442 -9.77 9.45 -5.33
N VAL A 443 -10.41 8.68 -6.19
CA VAL A 443 -10.88 7.32 -5.87
C VAL A 443 -9.75 6.27 -5.81
N ASN A 444 -8.55 6.55 -6.30
CA ASN A 444 -7.46 5.56 -6.34
C ASN A 444 -6.95 5.13 -4.96
N ALA A 445 -7.26 5.88 -3.92
CA ALA A 445 -6.85 5.52 -2.57
C ALA A 445 -7.78 6.14 -1.50
N PRO A 446 -8.08 5.43 -0.39
CA PRO A 446 -8.96 5.94 0.66
C PRO A 446 -8.51 7.29 1.26
N GLN A 447 -7.21 7.52 1.40
CA GLN A 447 -6.66 8.79 1.89
C GLN A 447 -6.98 9.96 0.97
N ASN A 448 -7.01 9.74 -0.34
CA ASN A 448 -7.38 10.77 -1.31
C ASN A 448 -8.86 11.14 -1.17
N MET A 449 -9.72 10.16 -0.88
CA MET A 449 -11.15 10.37 -0.65
C MET A 449 -11.40 11.16 0.63
N ILE A 450 -10.61 10.97 1.69
CA ILE A 450 -10.67 11.80 2.90
C ILE A 450 -10.36 13.26 2.56
N ALA A 451 -9.31 13.50 1.79
CA ALA A 451 -8.96 14.83 1.33
C ALA A 451 -10.06 15.44 0.44
N TYR A 452 -10.57 14.67 -0.53
CA TYR A 452 -11.65 15.11 -1.42
C TYR A 452 -12.96 15.40 -0.67
N GLY A 453 -13.29 14.61 0.35
CA GLY A 453 -14.46 14.79 1.21
C GLY A 453 -14.48 16.13 1.98
N THR A 454 -13.36 16.83 2.08
CA THR A 454 -13.32 18.17 2.66
C THR A 454 -14.04 19.21 1.81
N GLY A 455 -14.17 19.00 0.51
CA GLY A 455 -14.74 19.95 -0.44
C GLY A 455 -13.91 21.22 -0.67
N THR A 456 -12.60 21.16 -0.38
CA THR A 456 -11.66 22.29 -0.56
C THR A 456 -11.17 22.42 -2.00
N PHE A 457 -11.36 21.41 -2.84
CA PHE A 457 -10.94 21.38 -4.24
C PHE A 457 -11.91 20.52 -5.07
N ASP A 458 -11.88 20.70 -6.37
CA ASP A 458 -12.63 19.88 -7.30
C ASP A 458 -11.83 18.66 -7.79
N ALA A 459 -12.52 17.60 -8.21
CA ALA A 459 -11.86 16.39 -8.75
C ALA A 459 -10.91 16.73 -9.91
N ARG A 460 -11.24 17.75 -10.72
CA ARG A 460 -10.41 18.24 -11.82
C ARG A 460 -9.04 18.75 -11.34
N ASP A 461 -8.99 19.47 -10.22
CA ASP A 461 -7.75 19.99 -9.66
C ASP A 461 -6.84 18.85 -9.19
N PHE A 462 -7.43 17.85 -8.52
CA PHE A 462 -6.71 16.66 -8.09
C PHE A 462 -6.15 15.88 -9.29
N VAL A 463 -6.94 15.64 -10.32
CA VAL A 463 -6.52 14.92 -11.53
C VAL A 463 -5.39 15.67 -12.26
N ARG A 464 -5.52 16.98 -12.45
CA ARG A 464 -4.50 17.78 -13.15
C ARG A 464 -3.17 17.77 -12.40
N THR A 465 -3.18 17.99 -11.09
CA THR A 465 -1.97 17.94 -10.27
C THR A 465 -1.42 16.51 -10.20
N GLY A 466 -2.29 15.52 -10.02
CA GLY A 466 -1.94 14.11 -9.95
C GLY A 466 -1.26 13.56 -11.20
N LEU A 467 -1.72 13.98 -12.39
CA LEU A 467 -1.07 13.63 -13.66
C LEU A 467 0.36 14.15 -13.73
N VAL A 468 0.59 15.42 -13.35
CA VAL A 468 1.94 16.01 -13.34
C VAL A 468 2.82 15.35 -12.29
N ILE A 469 2.28 15.03 -11.11
CA ILE A 469 3.01 14.29 -10.07
C ILE A 469 3.39 12.89 -10.57
N THR A 470 2.47 12.18 -11.22
CA THR A 470 2.73 10.86 -11.79
C THR A 470 3.80 10.90 -12.88
N LEU A 471 3.76 11.92 -13.74
CA LEU A 471 4.80 12.13 -14.75
C LEU A 471 6.17 12.40 -14.12
N ALA A 472 6.22 13.24 -13.09
CA ALA A 472 7.46 13.48 -12.33
C ALA A 472 7.97 12.21 -11.64
N ALA A 473 7.08 11.42 -11.02
CA ALA A 473 7.42 10.14 -10.41
C ALA A 473 7.95 9.15 -11.45
N PHE A 474 7.31 9.05 -12.62
CA PHE A 474 7.78 8.18 -13.71
C PHE A 474 9.13 8.65 -14.27
N THR A 475 9.34 9.96 -14.42
CA THR A 475 10.64 10.52 -14.83
C THR A 475 11.74 10.17 -13.82
N LEU A 476 11.47 10.32 -12.53
CA LEU A 476 12.39 9.89 -11.48
C LEU A 476 12.63 8.37 -11.50
N LEU A 477 11.58 7.56 -11.76
CA LEU A 477 11.71 6.13 -11.93
C LEU A 477 12.72 5.78 -13.04
N VAL A 478 12.62 6.47 -14.20
CA VAL A 478 13.59 6.30 -15.31
C VAL A 478 15.00 6.67 -14.86
N VAL A 479 15.18 7.82 -14.21
CA VAL A 479 16.50 8.26 -13.75
C VAL A 479 17.10 7.26 -12.76
N PHE A 480 16.33 6.85 -11.75
CA PHE A 480 16.80 5.90 -10.73
C PHE A 480 17.10 4.52 -11.29
N SER A 481 16.34 4.06 -12.28
CA SER A 481 16.55 2.78 -12.95
C SER A 481 17.75 2.75 -13.90
N LEU A 482 18.24 3.92 -14.31
CA LEU A 482 19.45 4.03 -15.12
C LEU A 482 20.71 4.36 -14.30
N THR A 483 20.54 4.77 -13.02
CA THR A 483 21.65 5.25 -12.19
C THR A 483 21.74 4.52 -10.86
N TYR A 484 20.88 4.87 -9.91
CA TYR A 484 20.98 4.48 -8.51
C TYR A 484 20.68 3.01 -8.25
N TRP A 485 19.55 2.50 -8.76
CA TRP A 485 19.11 1.13 -8.47
C TRP A 485 19.97 0.04 -9.13
N PRO A 486 20.51 0.22 -10.37
CA PRO A 486 21.52 -0.69 -10.90
C PRO A 486 22.80 -0.70 -10.07
N TRP A 487 23.30 0.49 -9.65
CA TRP A 487 24.47 0.61 -8.77
C TRP A 487 24.28 -0.11 -7.42
N MET A 488 23.07 -0.08 -6.86
CA MET A 488 22.69 -0.80 -5.64
C MET A 488 22.40 -2.29 -5.85
N GLY A 489 22.45 -2.80 -7.09
CA GLY A 489 22.18 -4.22 -7.40
C GLY A 489 20.72 -4.63 -7.35
N TYR A 490 19.77 -3.67 -7.31
CA TYR A 490 18.33 -3.99 -7.25
C TYR A 490 17.72 -4.43 -8.59
N MET A 491 18.38 -4.19 -9.72
CA MET A 491 17.85 -4.52 -11.05
C MET A 491 18.49 -5.75 -11.67
N THR A 492 19.79 -5.91 -11.53
CA THR A 492 20.56 -7.03 -12.08
C THR A 492 21.34 -7.71 -10.98
N ARG A 493 21.63 -9.01 -11.19
CA ARG A 493 22.52 -9.78 -10.31
C ARG A 493 23.96 -9.61 -10.74
#